data_358ec6d03274bb3a73d3e4d353840e2c
#
_entry.id   358ec6d03274bb3a73d3e4d353840e2c
#
_cell.length_a   1.000
_cell.length_b   1.000
_cell.length_c   1.000
_cell.angle_alpha   90.00
_cell.angle_beta   90.00
_cell.angle_gamma   90.00
#
_symmetry.space_group_name_H-M   'P 1'
#
loop_
_entity.id
_entity.type
_entity.pdbx_description
1 polymer ?
#
loop_
_entity_poly.entity_id
_entity_poly.type
_entity_poly.pdbx_seq_one_letter_code
_entity_poly.pdbx_strand_id
1 'polypeptide(L)'
;ELDQISANCKALGAEVEALNVRPSTEAICDEIIAAGVKRFGRVDILVVASGKNDVSKIDQMAPERFLDVMDANVTQSWLMAKAATKQMLAQGQGGKIILMSSARGLLGHPAGYTAYCASKSAVDGITKALGCELGPTGITVNAIAPTVFRSPLTAWMFADDEKATTTRAGFLARVPKGRLGEPEDLAGPLLFLASRASDFYTGHILYADGGYTSG
;
A
#
# COMPACT_ATOMS: atom_id res chain seq x y z
N GLU A 1 -7.18 17.75 0.59
CA GLU A 1 -6.69 16.55 1.32
C GLU A 1 -5.20 16.67 1.64
N LEU A 2 -4.32 16.88 0.63
CA LEU A 2 -2.87 17.00 0.84
C LEU A 2 -2.50 18.12 1.82
N ASP A 3 -3.12 19.30 1.68
CA ASP A 3 -2.89 20.44 2.56
C ASP A 3 -3.31 20.13 4.02
N GLN A 4 -4.42 19.41 4.20
CA GLN A 4 -4.88 19.01 5.53
C GLN A 4 -3.93 18.02 6.19
N ILE A 5 -3.46 17.01 5.45
CA ILE A 5 -2.48 16.05 5.95
C ILE A 5 -1.19 16.77 6.33
N SER A 6 -0.71 17.67 5.48
CA SER A 6 0.48 18.48 5.73
C SER A 6 0.33 19.33 6.99
N ALA A 7 -0.83 19.97 7.18
CA ALA A 7 -1.11 20.77 8.38
C ALA A 7 -1.12 19.89 9.65
N ASN A 8 -1.75 18.71 9.59
CA ASN A 8 -1.81 17.78 10.71
C ASN A 8 -0.40 17.30 11.11
N CYS A 9 0.43 16.92 10.14
CA CYS A 9 1.81 16.49 10.41
C CYS A 9 2.66 17.63 11.04
N LYS A 10 2.52 18.85 10.51
CA LYS A 10 3.21 20.03 11.07
C LYS A 10 2.75 20.33 12.51
N ALA A 11 1.45 20.18 12.80
CA ALA A 11 0.91 20.37 14.15
C ALA A 11 1.48 19.35 15.16
N LEU A 12 1.93 18.19 14.69
CA LEU A 12 2.62 17.17 15.48
C LEU A 12 4.15 17.39 15.55
N GLY A 13 4.67 18.48 15.00
CA GLY A 13 6.08 18.83 15.03
C GLY A 13 6.92 18.22 13.89
N ALA A 14 6.30 17.58 12.90
CA ALA A 14 7.02 17.06 11.74
C ALA A 14 7.32 18.17 10.72
N GLU A 15 8.49 18.12 10.09
CA GLU A 15 8.76 18.88 8.87
C GLU A 15 8.11 18.15 7.68
N VAL A 16 7.51 18.91 6.77
CA VAL A 16 6.73 18.35 5.65
C VAL A 16 7.13 19.04 4.35
N GLU A 17 7.42 18.24 3.34
CA GLU A 17 7.46 18.62 1.93
C GLU A 17 6.32 17.90 1.20
N ALA A 18 5.42 18.66 0.59
CA ALA A 18 4.24 18.14 -0.09
C ALA A 18 4.34 18.36 -1.60
N LEU A 19 4.24 17.27 -2.36
CA LEU A 19 4.30 17.29 -3.83
C LEU A 19 2.98 16.81 -4.39
N ASN A 20 2.29 17.65 -5.16
CA ASN A 20 1.04 17.27 -5.85
C ASN A 20 1.37 16.67 -7.22
N VAL A 21 2.02 15.51 -7.23
CA VAL A 21 2.41 14.78 -8.44
C VAL A 21 2.07 13.30 -8.32
N ARG A 22 1.77 12.68 -9.46
CA ARG A 22 1.54 11.23 -9.55
C ARG A 22 2.85 10.54 -9.98
N PRO A 23 3.30 9.47 -9.30
CA PRO A 23 4.56 8.78 -9.63
C PRO A 23 4.39 7.88 -10.86
N SER A 24 4.09 8.47 -12.01
CA SER A 24 3.71 7.75 -13.24
C SER A 24 4.87 7.41 -14.17
N THR A 25 6.05 8.00 -13.97
CA THR A 25 7.24 7.73 -14.75
C THR A 25 8.48 7.63 -13.86
N GLU A 26 9.54 7.02 -14.38
CA GLU A 26 10.81 6.91 -13.65
C GLU A 26 11.38 8.28 -13.29
N ALA A 27 11.34 9.23 -14.22
CA ALA A 27 11.84 10.58 -14.00
C ALA A 27 11.09 11.29 -12.85
N ILE A 28 9.76 11.21 -12.83
CA ILE A 28 8.95 11.80 -11.76
C ILE A 28 9.25 11.13 -10.42
N CYS A 29 9.44 9.82 -10.38
CA CYS A 29 9.78 9.12 -9.14
C CYS A 29 11.17 9.53 -8.62
N ASP A 30 12.15 9.67 -9.51
CA ASP A 30 13.48 10.17 -9.16
C ASP A 30 13.40 11.64 -8.64
N GLU A 31 12.57 12.51 -9.24
CA GLU A 31 12.32 13.87 -8.76
C GLU A 31 11.66 13.92 -7.37
N ILE A 32 10.69 13.03 -7.10
CA ILE A 32 10.05 12.92 -5.77
C ILE A 32 11.10 12.58 -4.70
N ILE A 33 11.94 11.58 -4.97
CA ILE A 33 13.00 11.18 -4.06
C ILE A 33 14.04 12.30 -3.88
N ALA A 34 14.43 12.95 -4.97
CA ALA A 34 15.37 14.08 -4.94
C ALA A 34 14.84 15.26 -4.12
N ALA A 35 13.54 15.56 -4.20
CA ALA A 35 12.91 16.61 -3.40
C ALA A 35 13.00 16.28 -1.91
N GLY A 36 12.74 15.03 -1.51
CA GLY A 36 12.91 14.55 -0.14
C GLY A 36 14.35 14.68 0.34
N VAL A 37 15.31 14.25 -0.46
CA VAL A 37 16.75 14.37 -0.14
C VAL A 37 17.17 15.83 -0.03
N LYS A 38 16.74 16.69 -0.94
CA LYS A 38 17.01 18.13 -0.89
C LYS A 38 16.50 18.78 0.39
N ARG A 39 15.32 18.37 0.85
CA ARG A 39 14.65 18.97 2.01
C ARG A 39 15.15 18.39 3.34
N PHE A 40 15.39 17.06 3.42
CA PHE A 40 15.66 16.34 4.65
C PHE A 40 17.03 15.68 4.70
N GLY A 41 17.82 15.74 3.62
CA GLY A 41 19.17 15.21 3.54
C GLY A 41 19.25 13.73 3.17
N ARG A 42 18.19 12.94 3.39
CA ARG A 42 18.18 11.48 3.18
C ARG A 42 16.76 10.92 3.01
N VAL A 43 16.68 9.64 2.62
CA VAL A 43 15.47 8.83 2.61
C VAL A 43 15.74 7.54 3.38
N ASP A 44 15.01 7.29 4.47
CA ASP A 44 15.16 6.11 5.31
C ASP A 44 14.02 5.13 5.14
N ILE A 45 12.82 5.65 4.90
CA ILE A 45 11.59 4.88 4.82
C ILE A 45 10.79 5.34 3.61
N LEU A 46 10.42 4.40 2.75
CA LEU A 46 9.43 4.59 1.71
C LEU A 46 8.14 3.86 2.09
N VAL A 47 7.01 4.54 2.05
CA VAL A 47 5.67 3.94 2.16
C VAL A 47 4.90 4.25 0.88
N VAL A 48 4.50 3.21 0.13
CA VAL A 48 3.67 3.37 -1.06
C VAL A 48 2.25 2.95 -0.72
N ALA A 49 1.40 3.94 -0.40
CA ALA A 49 0.02 3.72 0.03
C ALA A 49 -1.03 4.08 -1.04
N SER A 50 -0.60 4.52 -2.21
CA SER A 50 -1.49 4.79 -3.33
C SER A 50 -2.04 3.51 -3.95
N GLY A 51 -3.23 3.61 -4.57
CA GLY A 51 -3.81 2.49 -5.28
C GLY A 51 -5.20 2.80 -5.80
N LYS A 52 -5.65 1.95 -6.72
CA LYS A 52 -6.92 2.07 -7.41
C LYS A 52 -7.61 0.71 -7.46
N ASN A 53 -8.93 0.73 -7.39
CA ASN A 53 -9.77 -0.42 -7.71
C ASN A 53 -10.71 -0.05 -8.86
N ASP A 54 -10.95 -1.02 -9.74
CA ASP A 54 -11.96 -0.93 -10.79
C ASP A 54 -12.63 -2.30 -10.93
N VAL A 55 -13.92 -2.35 -10.69
CA VAL A 55 -14.70 -3.58 -10.60
C VAL A 55 -15.51 -3.77 -11.90
N SER A 56 -15.28 -4.90 -12.58
CA SER A 56 -16.05 -5.29 -13.74
C SER A 56 -15.94 -6.79 -13.97
N LYS A 57 -17.00 -7.42 -14.45
CA LYS A 57 -16.96 -8.83 -14.85
C LYS A 57 -16.00 -9.03 -16.01
N ILE A 58 -15.42 -10.22 -16.12
CA ILE A 58 -14.35 -10.51 -17.09
C ILE A 58 -14.79 -10.26 -18.54
N ASP A 59 -16.04 -10.54 -18.87
CA ASP A 59 -16.64 -10.33 -20.20
C ASP A 59 -16.95 -8.86 -20.51
N GLN A 60 -16.87 -7.97 -19.50
CA GLN A 60 -17.20 -6.54 -19.59
C GLN A 60 -16.01 -5.62 -19.27
N MET A 61 -14.92 -6.16 -18.77
CA MET A 61 -13.72 -5.40 -18.43
C MET A 61 -12.96 -5.01 -19.70
N ALA A 62 -12.97 -3.73 -20.04
CA ALA A 62 -12.15 -3.22 -21.13
C ALA A 62 -10.65 -3.37 -20.80
N PRO A 63 -9.79 -3.76 -21.77
CA PRO A 63 -8.35 -3.93 -21.53
C PRO A 63 -7.68 -2.69 -20.94
N GLU A 64 -8.07 -1.51 -21.36
CA GLU A 64 -7.51 -0.23 -20.89
C GLU A 64 -7.78 -0.01 -19.39
N ARG A 65 -8.97 -0.40 -18.91
CA ARG A 65 -9.33 -0.34 -17.49
C ARG A 65 -8.51 -1.32 -16.65
N PHE A 66 -8.28 -2.53 -17.18
CA PHE A 66 -7.39 -3.50 -16.54
C PHE A 66 -5.96 -2.94 -16.43
N LEU A 67 -5.41 -2.42 -17.53
CA LEU A 67 -4.07 -1.85 -17.58
C LEU A 67 -3.91 -0.63 -16.67
N ASP A 68 -4.93 0.22 -16.56
CA ASP A 68 -4.91 1.39 -15.67
C ASP A 68 -4.86 0.97 -14.18
N VAL A 69 -5.53 -0.13 -13.78
CA VAL A 69 -5.38 -0.70 -12.43
C VAL A 69 -3.98 -1.26 -12.22
N MET A 70 -3.43 -1.98 -13.21
CA MET A 70 -2.07 -2.52 -13.14
C MET A 70 -1.03 -1.40 -13.07
N ASP A 71 -1.17 -0.35 -13.88
CA ASP A 71 -0.29 0.81 -13.82
C ASP A 71 -0.32 1.45 -12.43
N ALA A 72 -1.49 1.80 -11.93
CA ALA A 72 -1.65 2.51 -10.66
C ALA A 72 -1.16 1.71 -9.45
N ASN A 73 -1.37 0.39 -9.43
CA ASN A 73 -1.06 -0.44 -8.26
C ASN A 73 0.31 -1.12 -8.34
N VAL A 74 0.77 -1.45 -9.54
CA VAL A 74 1.99 -2.25 -9.75
C VAL A 74 3.13 -1.39 -10.26
N THR A 75 2.96 -0.79 -11.47
CA THR A 75 4.03 -0.03 -12.11
C THR A 75 4.51 1.12 -11.24
N GLN A 76 3.58 1.93 -10.71
CA GLN A 76 3.91 3.09 -9.89
C GLN A 76 4.54 2.68 -8.55
N SER A 77 4.07 1.58 -7.93
CA SER A 77 4.68 1.07 -6.70
C SER A 77 6.12 0.59 -6.95
N TRP A 78 6.35 -0.11 -8.05
CA TRP A 78 7.67 -0.58 -8.44
C TRP A 78 8.62 0.57 -8.79
N LEU A 79 8.15 1.58 -9.53
CA LEU A 79 8.96 2.77 -9.87
C LEU A 79 9.39 3.54 -8.61
N MET A 80 8.49 3.74 -7.66
CA MET A 80 8.83 4.39 -6.39
C MET A 80 9.82 3.56 -5.58
N ALA A 81 9.63 2.24 -5.51
CA ALA A 81 10.58 1.34 -4.85
C ALA A 81 11.96 1.39 -5.52
N LYS A 82 12.02 1.41 -6.86
CA LYS A 82 13.26 1.55 -7.64
C LYS A 82 13.98 2.87 -7.31
N ALA A 83 13.27 3.99 -7.34
CA ALA A 83 13.86 5.31 -7.07
C ALA A 83 14.38 5.41 -5.61
N ALA A 84 13.60 4.95 -4.63
CA ALA A 84 14.04 4.91 -3.24
C ALA A 84 15.24 3.98 -3.03
N THR A 85 15.25 2.81 -3.68
CA THR A 85 16.38 1.86 -3.61
C THR A 85 17.67 2.48 -4.12
N LYS A 86 17.66 3.18 -5.26
CA LYS A 86 18.83 3.90 -5.78
C LYS A 86 19.42 4.84 -4.70
N GLN A 87 18.56 5.62 -4.05
CA GLN A 87 18.97 6.56 -3.01
C GLN A 87 19.48 5.85 -1.75
N MET A 88 18.77 4.84 -1.26
CA MET A 88 19.16 4.09 -0.07
C MET A 88 20.50 3.35 -0.24
N LEU A 89 20.75 2.78 -1.43
CA LEU A 89 22.04 2.17 -1.78
C LEU A 89 23.17 3.20 -1.79
N ALA A 90 22.94 4.38 -2.35
CA ALA A 90 23.92 5.47 -2.35
C ALA A 90 24.22 5.98 -0.92
N GLN A 91 23.25 5.94 -0.01
CA GLN A 91 23.43 6.28 1.41
C GLN A 91 24.23 5.22 2.19
N GLY A 92 24.15 3.95 1.80
CA GLY A 92 24.90 2.84 2.42
C GLY A 92 24.51 2.52 3.86
N GLN A 93 23.30 2.90 4.30
CA GLN A 93 22.84 2.73 5.69
C GLN A 93 21.58 1.85 5.80
N GLY A 94 21.26 1.10 4.74
CA GLY A 94 20.03 0.32 4.65
C GLY A 94 18.80 1.21 4.46
N GLY A 95 17.61 0.67 4.76
CA GLY A 95 16.35 1.38 4.63
C GLY A 95 15.14 0.48 4.76
N LYS A 96 13.95 1.07 4.71
CA LYS A 96 12.66 0.38 4.81
C LYS A 96 11.78 0.72 3.62
N ILE A 97 11.31 -0.27 2.88
CA ILE A 97 10.32 -0.12 1.82
C ILE A 97 9.06 -0.87 2.23
N ILE A 98 7.94 -0.17 2.33
CA ILE A 98 6.66 -0.70 2.78
C ILE A 98 5.63 -0.47 1.67
N LEU A 99 5.14 -1.55 1.09
CA LEU A 99 4.14 -1.52 0.02
C LEU A 99 2.75 -1.82 0.58
N MET A 100 1.70 -1.33 -0.09
CA MET A 100 0.32 -1.64 0.27
C MET A 100 -0.24 -2.72 -0.66
N SER A 101 -0.31 -3.94 -0.15
CA SER A 101 -1.04 -5.04 -0.75
C SER A 101 -2.53 -5.03 -0.35
N SER A 102 -3.14 -6.17 -0.24
CA SER A 102 -4.52 -6.39 0.19
C SER A 102 -4.72 -7.87 0.51
N ALA A 103 -5.72 -8.21 1.32
CA ALA A 103 -6.24 -9.57 1.40
C ALA A 103 -6.62 -10.13 0.01
N ARG A 104 -6.84 -9.25 -0.99
CA ARG A 104 -7.09 -9.61 -2.40
C ARG A 104 -5.83 -10.00 -3.17
N GLY A 105 -4.66 -9.81 -2.63
CA GLY A 105 -3.43 -10.42 -3.16
C GLY A 105 -3.40 -11.93 -2.93
N LEU A 106 -4.05 -12.42 -1.88
CA LEU A 106 -4.16 -13.84 -1.54
C LEU A 106 -5.48 -14.47 -2.02
N LEU A 107 -6.60 -13.75 -1.86
CA LEU A 107 -7.94 -14.28 -2.07
C LEU A 107 -8.63 -13.64 -3.28
N GLY A 108 -9.24 -14.46 -4.13
CA GLY A 108 -10.14 -14.00 -5.19
C GLY A 108 -11.42 -13.36 -4.66
N HIS A 109 -12.20 -12.75 -5.55
CA HIS A 109 -13.52 -12.18 -5.24
C HIS A 109 -14.49 -12.36 -6.41
N PRO A 110 -15.72 -12.86 -6.18
CA PRO A 110 -16.66 -13.19 -7.28
C PRO A 110 -17.27 -11.97 -7.98
N ALA A 111 -17.14 -10.77 -7.44
CA ALA A 111 -17.81 -9.56 -7.94
C ALA A 111 -17.00 -8.79 -9.00
N GLY A 112 -16.10 -9.43 -9.76
CA GLY A 112 -15.38 -8.78 -10.87
C GLY A 112 -14.13 -8.03 -10.45
N TYR A 113 -13.38 -8.53 -9.48
CA TYR A 113 -12.14 -7.94 -8.95
C TYR A 113 -10.87 -8.44 -9.64
N THR A 114 -10.97 -8.97 -10.86
CA THR A 114 -9.83 -9.62 -11.54
C THR A 114 -8.61 -8.70 -11.63
N ALA A 115 -8.78 -7.46 -12.10
CA ALA A 115 -7.69 -6.49 -12.20
C ALA A 115 -7.08 -6.17 -10.84
N TYR A 116 -7.92 -5.94 -9.83
CA TYR A 116 -7.46 -5.60 -8.48
C TYR A 116 -6.73 -6.77 -7.81
N CYS A 117 -7.30 -7.98 -7.85
CA CYS A 117 -6.65 -9.17 -7.29
C CYS A 117 -5.30 -9.43 -7.98
N ALA A 118 -5.25 -9.39 -9.32
CA ALA A 118 -4.02 -9.55 -10.07
C ALA A 118 -2.96 -8.50 -9.66
N SER A 119 -3.37 -7.23 -9.54
CA SER A 119 -2.45 -6.16 -9.17
C SER A 119 -1.89 -6.34 -7.74
N LYS A 120 -2.71 -6.77 -6.78
CA LYS A 120 -2.26 -6.96 -5.39
C LYS A 120 -1.43 -8.23 -5.22
N SER A 121 -1.71 -9.30 -5.98
CA SER A 121 -0.83 -10.47 -6.08
C SER A 121 0.53 -10.11 -6.71
N ALA A 122 0.56 -9.19 -7.69
CA ALA A 122 1.81 -8.70 -8.26
C ALA A 122 2.63 -7.88 -7.24
N VAL A 123 1.98 -7.06 -6.41
CA VAL A 123 2.65 -6.34 -5.30
C VAL A 123 3.25 -7.32 -4.29
N ASP A 124 2.57 -8.43 -3.98
CA ASP A 124 3.10 -9.49 -3.12
C ASP A 124 4.35 -10.14 -3.74
N GLY A 125 4.32 -10.40 -5.06
CA GLY A 125 5.46 -10.89 -5.82
C GLY A 125 6.65 -9.94 -5.80
N ILE A 126 6.42 -8.64 -6.05
CA ILE A 126 7.43 -7.58 -5.97
C ILE A 126 8.04 -7.51 -4.57
N THR A 127 7.22 -7.56 -3.53
CA THR A 127 7.66 -7.51 -2.13
C THR A 127 8.63 -8.65 -1.83
N LYS A 128 8.30 -9.87 -2.23
CA LYS A 128 9.14 -11.07 -2.01
C LYS A 128 10.45 -10.96 -2.80
N ALA A 129 10.36 -10.60 -4.09
CA ALA A 129 11.54 -10.52 -4.95
C ALA A 129 12.53 -9.46 -4.46
N LEU A 130 12.05 -8.23 -4.21
CA LEU A 130 12.89 -7.15 -3.69
C LEU A 130 13.40 -7.43 -2.27
N GLY A 131 12.62 -8.11 -1.42
CA GLY A 131 13.07 -8.53 -0.10
C GLY A 131 14.28 -9.48 -0.16
N CYS A 132 14.31 -10.41 -1.12
CA CYS A 132 15.44 -11.27 -1.36
C CYS A 132 16.63 -10.51 -1.98
N GLU A 133 16.38 -9.68 -2.98
CA GLU A 133 17.41 -8.95 -3.72
C GLU A 133 18.14 -7.94 -2.84
N LEU A 134 17.41 -7.18 -2.01
CA LEU A 134 17.94 -6.06 -1.25
C LEU A 134 18.37 -6.44 0.18
N GLY A 135 17.99 -7.61 0.69
CA GLY A 135 18.34 -8.06 2.04
C GLY A 135 19.83 -7.92 2.38
N PRO A 136 20.77 -8.32 1.51
CA PRO A 136 22.21 -8.16 1.76
C PRO A 136 22.69 -6.72 1.90
N THR A 137 21.90 -5.74 1.46
CA THR A 137 22.23 -4.30 1.54
C THR A 137 21.73 -3.65 2.82
N GLY A 138 21.01 -4.37 3.68
CA GLY A 138 20.35 -3.83 4.86
C GLY A 138 19.02 -3.10 4.55
N ILE A 139 18.54 -3.15 3.32
CA ILE A 139 17.20 -2.64 2.96
C ILE A 139 16.19 -3.76 3.13
N THR A 140 15.14 -3.53 3.92
CA THR A 140 14.02 -4.47 4.04
C THR A 140 12.85 -4.02 3.19
N VAL A 141 12.19 -4.98 2.53
CA VAL A 141 11.00 -4.73 1.72
C VAL A 141 9.87 -5.60 2.20
N ASN A 142 8.80 -4.98 2.70
CA ASN A 142 7.63 -5.69 3.21
C ASN A 142 6.34 -5.06 2.70
N ALA A 143 5.22 -5.74 2.84
CA ALA A 143 3.92 -5.20 2.52
C ALA A 143 2.94 -5.35 3.68
N ILE A 144 2.02 -4.39 3.80
CA ILE A 144 0.82 -4.50 4.63
C ILE A 144 -0.34 -4.87 3.70
N ALA A 145 -1.11 -5.88 4.09
CA ALA A 145 -2.24 -6.40 3.34
C ALA A 145 -3.55 -6.23 4.14
N PRO A 146 -4.19 -5.06 4.04
CA PRO A 146 -5.46 -4.82 4.71
C PRO A 146 -6.62 -5.53 3.99
N THR A 147 -7.76 -5.65 4.70
CA THR A 147 -9.04 -5.93 4.09
C THR A 147 -9.88 -4.65 3.96
N VAL A 148 -11.13 -4.60 4.42
CA VAL A 148 -11.96 -3.39 4.34
C VAL A 148 -11.69 -2.49 5.54
N PHE A 149 -11.09 -1.35 5.26
CA PHE A 149 -10.83 -0.25 6.20
C PHE A 149 -11.60 0.99 5.79
N ARG A 150 -11.92 1.86 6.76
CA ARG A 150 -12.54 3.15 6.47
C ARG A 150 -11.62 4.02 5.64
N SER A 151 -12.06 4.33 4.43
CA SER A 151 -11.35 5.18 3.46
C SER A 151 -12.33 5.71 2.41
N PRO A 152 -11.96 6.71 1.61
CA PRO A 152 -12.81 7.13 0.48
C PRO A 152 -13.18 6.00 -0.47
N LEU A 153 -12.27 5.03 -0.70
CA LEU A 153 -12.51 3.88 -1.57
C LEU A 153 -13.59 2.93 -1.04
N THR A 154 -13.72 2.83 0.27
CA THR A 154 -14.60 1.89 0.96
C THR A 154 -15.75 2.57 1.71
N ALA A 155 -15.90 3.89 1.60
CA ALA A 155 -16.90 4.68 2.32
C ALA A 155 -18.32 4.11 2.17
N TRP A 156 -18.66 3.57 1.01
CA TRP A 156 -19.94 2.91 0.75
C TRP A 156 -20.24 1.72 1.67
N MET A 157 -19.21 1.00 2.15
CA MET A 157 -19.37 -0.12 3.11
C MET A 157 -19.75 0.36 4.53
N PHE A 158 -19.54 1.65 4.81
CA PHE A 158 -19.83 2.27 6.10
C PHE A 158 -21.16 3.08 6.10
N ALA A 159 -21.85 3.11 4.95
CA ALA A 159 -23.16 3.74 4.85
C ALA A 159 -24.24 2.95 5.60
N ASP A 160 -25.35 3.61 5.91
CA ASP A 160 -26.47 3.03 6.65
C ASP A 160 -27.66 2.61 5.76
N ASP A 161 -27.43 2.54 4.43
CA ASP A 161 -28.43 2.01 3.50
C ASP A 161 -28.51 0.46 3.56
N GLU A 162 -29.62 -0.09 3.07
CA GLU A 162 -29.89 -1.53 3.10
C GLU A 162 -28.83 -2.36 2.35
N LYS A 163 -28.35 -1.87 1.20
CA LYS A 163 -27.34 -2.54 0.39
C LYS A 163 -26.00 -2.61 1.12
N ALA A 164 -25.56 -1.50 1.70
CA ALA A 164 -24.32 -1.43 2.49
C ALA A 164 -24.41 -2.35 3.71
N THR A 165 -25.54 -2.31 4.44
CA THR A 165 -25.77 -3.11 5.63
C THR A 165 -25.75 -4.60 5.32
N THR A 166 -26.45 -5.03 4.28
CA THR A 166 -26.49 -6.45 3.85
C THR A 166 -25.10 -6.93 3.40
N THR A 167 -24.41 -6.11 2.59
CA THR A 167 -23.07 -6.46 2.10
C THR A 167 -22.06 -6.52 3.25
N ARG A 168 -22.14 -5.56 4.16
CA ARG A 168 -21.30 -5.51 5.37
C ARG A 168 -21.53 -6.73 6.26
N ALA A 169 -22.78 -7.13 6.51
CA ALA A 169 -23.12 -8.30 7.30
C ALA A 169 -22.52 -9.59 6.68
N GLY A 170 -22.67 -9.77 5.36
CA GLY A 170 -22.09 -10.92 4.66
C GLY A 170 -20.55 -10.93 4.68
N PHE A 171 -19.92 -9.75 4.64
CA PHE A 171 -18.47 -9.61 4.79
C PHE A 171 -18.03 -9.93 6.22
N LEU A 172 -18.69 -9.37 7.23
CA LEU A 172 -18.35 -9.55 8.65
C LEU A 172 -18.53 -10.98 9.13
N ALA A 173 -19.43 -11.75 8.53
CA ALA A 173 -19.56 -13.19 8.81
C ALA A 173 -18.25 -13.98 8.56
N ARG A 174 -17.32 -13.41 7.78
CA ARG A 174 -16.00 -13.99 7.47
C ARG A 174 -14.85 -13.29 8.20
N VAL A 175 -15.12 -12.30 9.04
CA VAL A 175 -14.11 -11.56 9.80
C VAL A 175 -14.20 -11.93 11.27
N PRO A 176 -13.30 -12.76 11.81
CA PRO A 176 -13.35 -13.19 13.22
C PRO A 176 -13.42 -12.04 14.24
N LYS A 177 -12.82 -10.90 13.95
CA LYS A 177 -12.89 -9.69 14.79
C LYS A 177 -14.28 -9.03 14.79
N GLY A 178 -15.21 -9.42 13.91
CA GLY A 178 -16.61 -8.95 13.88
C GLY A 178 -16.81 -7.48 13.55
N ARG A 179 -15.78 -6.78 13.06
CA ARG A 179 -15.85 -5.36 12.67
C ARG A 179 -15.02 -5.07 11.42
N LEU A 180 -15.31 -3.97 10.76
CA LEU A 180 -14.45 -3.39 9.73
C LEU A 180 -13.22 -2.75 10.39
N GLY A 181 -12.16 -2.55 9.59
CA GLY A 181 -10.94 -1.89 10.03
C GLY A 181 -11.10 -0.36 10.07
N GLU A 182 -10.43 0.26 11.01
CA GLU A 182 -10.26 1.71 11.07
C GLU A 182 -8.79 2.06 10.75
N PRO A 183 -8.49 3.28 10.27
CA PRO A 183 -7.11 3.67 9.92
C PRO A 183 -6.09 3.43 11.03
N GLU A 184 -6.50 3.58 12.28
CA GLU A 184 -5.67 3.39 13.47
C GLU A 184 -5.19 1.94 13.62
N ASP A 185 -5.94 0.96 13.11
CA ASP A 185 -5.53 -0.46 13.12
C ASP A 185 -4.30 -0.72 12.22
N LEU A 186 -3.99 0.18 11.27
CA LEU A 186 -2.79 0.10 10.43
C LEU A 186 -1.57 0.76 11.04
N ALA A 187 -1.74 1.60 12.06
CA ALA A 187 -0.64 2.34 12.68
C ALA A 187 0.39 1.39 13.32
N GLY A 188 -0.06 0.37 14.05
CA GLY A 188 0.81 -0.62 14.66
C GLY A 188 1.66 -1.39 13.65
N PRO A 189 1.07 -2.05 12.65
CA PRO A 189 1.78 -2.70 11.56
C PRO A 189 2.77 -1.79 10.84
N LEU A 190 2.36 -0.55 10.53
CA LEU A 190 3.22 0.43 9.86
C LEU A 190 4.43 0.81 10.73
N LEU A 191 4.22 1.16 11.98
CA LEU A 191 5.29 1.51 12.92
C LEU A 191 6.24 0.34 13.15
N PHE A 192 5.73 -0.89 13.27
CA PHE A 192 6.55 -2.09 13.35
C PHE A 192 7.47 -2.22 12.13
N LEU A 193 6.91 -2.17 10.91
CA LEU A 193 7.69 -2.32 9.68
C LEU A 193 8.63 -1.14 9.41
N ALA A 194 8.31 0.05 9.88
CA ALA A 194 9.12 1.26 9.73
C ALA A 194 10.24 1.38 10.79
N SER A 195 10.24 0.52 11.81
CA SER A 195 11.20 0.59 12.93
C SER A 195 12.24 -0.53 12.89
N ARG A 196 13.23 -0.46 13.79
CA ARG A 196 14.25 -1.50 14.00
C ARG A 196 13.66 -2.82 14.49
N ALA A 197 12.44 -2.83 15.03
CA ALA A 197 11.75 -4.04 15.46
C ALA A 197 11.54 -5.04 14.31
N SER A 198 11.56 -4.57 13.06
CA SER A 198 11.41 -5.37 11.85
C SER A 198 12.72 -5.61 11.08
N ASP A 199 13.89 -5.38 11.67
CA ASP A 199 15.17 -5.51 10.94
C ASP A 199 15.42 -6.93 10.40
N PHE A 200 14.79 -7.95 10.99
CA PHE A 200 14.88 -9.34 10.53
C PHE A 200 13.67 -9.78 9.66
N TYR A 201 12.82 -8.83 9.27
CA TYR A 201 11.66 -9.07 8.42
C TYR A 201 11.91 -8.45 7.03
N THR A 202 11.97 -9.28 5.99
CA THR A 202 12.02 -8.83 4.59
C THR A 202 11.30 -9.83 3.68
N GLY A 203 10.66 -9.35 2.64
CA GLY A 203 9.83 -10.15 1.73
C GLY A 203 8.49 -10.60 2.33
N HIS A 204 8.07 -10.04 3.47
CA HIS A 204 6.89 -10.48 4.21
C HIS A 204 5.64 -9.67 3.87
N ILE A 205 4.49 -10.38 3.80
CA ILE A 205 3.17 -9.77 3.63
C ILE A 205 2.43 -9.87 4.97
N LEU A 206 2.25 -8.72 5.63
CA LEU A 206 1.59 -8.64 6.94
C LEU A 206 0.09 -8.38 6.77
N TYR A 207 -0.73 -9.39 6.99
CA TYR A 207 -2.19 -9.27 6.88
C TYR A 207 -2.76 -8.55 8.09
N ALA A 208 -3.31 -7.35 7.87
CA ALA A 208 -4.06 -6.57 8.86
C ALA A 208 -5.55 -6.64 8.51
N ASP A 209 -6.21 -7.75 8.82
CA ASP A 209 -7.48 -8.13 8.20
C ASP A 209 -8.55 -8.65 9.18
N GLY A 210 -8.29 -8.57 10.49
CA GLY A 210 -9.21 -9.06 11.51
C GLY A 210 -9.42 -10.57 11.49
N GLY A 211 -8.51 -11.34 10.88
CA GLY A 211 -8.58 -12.80 10.73
C GLY A 211 -9.30 -13.24 9.45
N TYR A 212 -9.62 -12.33 8.53
CA TYR A 212 -10.37 -12.63 7.30
C TYR A 212 -9.69 -13.69 6.41
N THR A 213 -8.35 -13.74 6.39
CA THR A 213 -7.58 -14.71 5.59
C THR A 213 -7.19 -15.96 6.37
N SER A 214 -7.60 -16.10 7.64
CA SER A 214 -7.23 -17.25 8.49
C SER A 214 -8.25 -18.38 8.45
N GLY A 215 -9.40 -18.20 7.80
CA GLY A 215 -10.47 -19.19 7.74
C GLY A 215 -11.18 -19.26 6.40
#